data_06e54314de8bdd6bae21557cfceaa748
#
_entry.id   06e54314de8bdd6bae21557cfceaa748
#
_cell.length_a   1.000
_cell.length_b   1.000
_cell.length_c   1.000
_cell.angle_alpha   90.00
_cell.angle_beta   90.00
_cell.angle_gamma   90.00
#
_symmetry.space_group_name_H-M   'P 1'
#
loop_
_entity.id
_entity.type
_entity.pdbx_description
1 polymer ?
#
loop_
_entity_poly.entity_id
_entity_poly.type
_entity_poly.pdbx_seq_one_letter_code
_entity_poly.pdbx_strand_id
1 'polypeptide(L)'
;MRLILQIAWRFLLAKKRAMLMSLAGIVFGVSFFIVAQAQTSGFESFFIHAVWGTNGALKVQDGYQGNIVTSMAAADNDQFRVKLRAGQTYVEGIKHPARILAAVRSFSEVVGASEVLRGKAAAKSGFREDECEINGIRLADHLAVSDLASQLREGDLSRFARDPQAVLIGVKMAERLGLDVGSSVMMSKGGQSRRYRVAGIFETGVEEYDKRRVFMNLREARGLLDEPERSSFIQVSLADNNRADIVAAQMQEVLQHDVRPWQKSEKTWLEVFATLRISTAITMGVIISIAAL
;
A
#
# COMPACT_ATOMS: atom_id res chain seq x y z
N MET A 1 -31.60 -45.45 -24.63
CA MET A 1 -30.50 -44.83 -23.88
C MET A 1 -29.31 -45.78 -23.62
N ARG A 2 -29.51 -47.02 -23.16
CA ARG A 2 -28.40 -47.99 -22.92
C ARG A 2 -27.58 -48.34 -24.18
N LEU A 3 -28.21 -48.46 -25.34
CA LEU A 3 -27.52 -48.80 -26.57
C LEU A 3 -26.57 -47.71 -27.08
N ILE A 4 -27.00 -46.45 -26.96
CA ILE A 4 -26.19 -45.29 -27.34
C ILE A 4 -24.94 -45.19 -26.43
N LEU A 5 -25.09 -45.44 -25.13
CA LEU A 5 -23.99 -45.46 -24.20
C LEU A 5 -22.99 -46.59 -24.46
N GLN A 6 -23.49 -47.78 -24.84
CA GLN A 6 -22.63 -48.92 -25.20
C GLN A 6 -21.85 -48.68 -26.50
N ILE A 7 -22.45 -48.06 -27.48
CA ILE A 7 -21.80 -47.72 -28.75
C ILE A 7 -20.73 -46.63 -28.50
N ALA A 8 -21.06 -45.59 -27.72
CA ALA A 8 -20.12 -44.54 -27.37
C ALA A 8 -18.92 -45.10 -26.57
N TRP A 9 -19.15 -45.98 -25.60
CA TRP A 9 -18.10 -46.65 -24.82
C TRP A 9 -17.19 -47.51 -25.70
N ARG A 10 -17.74 -48.24 -26.65
CA ARG A 10 -16.98 -49.09 -27.59
C ARG A 10 -16.16 -48.27 -28.58
N PHE A 11 -16.67 -47.10 -28.99
CA PHE A 11 -15.94 -46.16 -29.86
C PHE A 11 -14.77 -45.49 -29.11
N LEU A 12 -14.98 -45.11 -27.86
CA LEU A 12 -13.95 -44.56 -26.97
C LEU A 12 -12.81 -45.56 -26.74
N LEU A 13 -13.13 -46.84 -26.54
CA LEU A 13 -12.15 -47.88 -26.29
C LEU A 13 -11.38 -48.29 -27.56
N ALA A 14 -11.96 -48.12 -28.77
CA ALA A 14 -11.31 -48.45 -30.04
C ALA A 14 -10.17 -47.52 -30.41
N LYS A 15 -10.22 -46.23 -29.96
CA LYS A 15 -9.16 -45.20 -30.22
C LYS A 15 -8.47 -44.75 -28.95
N LYS A 16 -8.00 -45.69 -28.14
CA LYS A 16 -7.38 -45.42 -26.80
C LYS A 16 -6.29 -44.35 -26.82
N ARG A 17 -5.44 -44.28 -27.85
CA ARG A 17 -4.37 -43.28 -27.95
C ARG A 17 -4.91 -41.86 -28.14
N ALA A 18 -5.90 -41.68 -29.00
CA ALA A 18 -6.51 -40.37 -29.24
C ALA A 18 -7.29 -39.90 -28.00
N MET A 19 -8.02 -40.80 -27.33
CA MET A 19 -8.74 -40.51 -26.09
C MET A 19 -7.79 -40.11 -24.97
N LEU A 20 -6.66 -40.82 -24.80
CA LEU A 20 -5.64 -40.48 -23.80
C LEU A 20 -5.00 -39.11 -24.07
N MET A 21 -4.72 -38.77 -25.34
CA MET A 21 -4.19 -37.44 -25.70
C MET A 21 -5.19 -36.32 -25.40
N SER A 22 -6.47 -36.51 -25.78
CA SER A 22 -7.52 -35.54 -25.48
C SER A 22 -7.72 -35.37 -23.95
N LEU A 23 -7.80 -36.48 -23.21
CA LEU A 23 -7.91 -36.44 -21.75
C LEU A 23 -6.71 -35.75 -21.10
N ALA A 24 -5.49 -36.07 -21.55
CA ALA A 24 -4.28 -35.42 -21.08
C ALA A 24 -4.29 -33.92 -21.35
N GLY A 25 -4.75 -33.47 -22.51
CA GLY A 25 -4.92 -32.07 -22.86
C GLY A 25 -5.89 -31.35 -21.94
N ILE A 26 -7.05 -31.96 -21.66
CA ILE A 26 -8.06 -31.40 -20.75
C ILE A 26 -7.49 -31.32 -19.34
N VAL A 27 -6.90 -32.40 -18.81
CA VAL A 27 -6.31 -32.44 -17.49
C VAL A 27 -5.22 -31.37 -17.34
N PHE A 28 -4.33 -31.26 -18.33
CA PHE A 28 -3.27 -30.26 -18.33
C PHE A 28 -3.82 -28.83 -18.36
N GLY A 29 -4.81 -28.56 -19.23
CA GLY A 29 -5.45 -27.25 -19.32
C GLY A 29 -6.15 -26.83 -18.04
N VAL A 30 -6.93 -27.75 -17.43
CA VAL A 30 -7.62 -27.50 -16.16
C VAL A 30 -6.62 -27.30 -15.00
N SER A 31 -5.58 -28.15 -14.94
CA SER A 31 -4.54 -28.03 -13.91
C SER A 31 -3.79 -26.70 -14.02
N PHE A 32 -3.41 -26.30 -15.23
CA PHE A 32 -2.76 -25.01 -15.48
C PHE A 32 -3.64 -23.83 -15.06
N PHE A 33 -4.93 -23.90 -15.38
CA PHE A 33 -5.90 -22.88 -14.98
C PHE A 33 -6.00 -22.75 -13.45
N ILE A 34 -6.13 -23.89 -12.75
CA ILE A 34 -6.22 -23.90 -11.28
C ILE A 34 -4.96 -23.27 -10.67
N VAL A 35 -3.77 -23.63 -11.17
CA VAL A 35 -2.51 -23.05 -10.69
C VAL A 35 -2.44 -21.55 -10.97
N ALA A 36 -2.75 -21.11 -12.18
CA ALA A 36 -2.74 -19.69 -12.55
C ALA A 36 -3.74 -18.88 -11.72
N GLN A 37 -4.95 -19.41 -11.50
CA GLN A 37 -5.97 -18.76 -10.67
C GLN A 37 -5.56 -18.69 -9.20
N ALA A 38 -5.00 -19.78 -8.65
CA ALA A 38 -4.51 -19.81 -7.29
C ALA A 38 -3.35 -18.81 -7.08
N GLN A 39 -2.43 -18.72 -8.04
CA GLN A 39 -1.32 -17.77 -7.99
C GLN A 39 -1.82 -16.33 -8.04
N THR A 40 -2.75 -16.00 -8.93
CA THR A 40 -3.32 -14.64 -9.02
C THR A 40 -4.07 -14.26 -7.75
N SER A 41 -4.92 -15.15 -7.23
CA SER A 41 -5.67 -14.88 -5.99
C SER A 41 -4.75 -14.81 -4.76
N GLY A 42 -3.71 -15.63 -4.72
CA GLY A 42 -2.71 -15.60 -3.65
C GLY A 42 -1.93 -14.29 -3.65
N PHE A 43 -1.51 -13.80 -4.82
CA PHE A 43 -0.82 -12.52 -4.95
C PHE A 43 -1.73 -11.34 -4.61
N GLU A 44 -2.98 -11.33 -5.08
CA GLU A 44 -3.97 -10.30 -4.72
C GLU A 44 -4.17 -10.25 -3.20
N SER A 45 -4.38 -11.38 -2.55
CA SER A 45 -4.54 -11.46 -1.10
C SER A 45 -3.29 -10.98 -0.35
N PHE A 46 -2.11 -11.41 -0.77
CA PHE A 46 -0.84 -10.94 -0.22
C PHE A 46 -0.70 -9.43 -0.35
N PHE A 47 -0.95 -8.87 -1.54
CA PHE A 47 -0.86 -7.43 -1.79
C PHE A 47 -1.81 -6.62 -0.91
N ILE A 48 -3.08 -7.05 -0.81
CA ILE A 48 -4.08 -6.39 0.05
C ILE A 48 -3.62 -6.39 1.52
N HIS A 49 -3.14 -7.50 2.03
CA HIS A 49 -2.62 -7.59 3.40
C HIS A 49 -1.38 -6.70 3.61
N ALA A 50 -0.46 -6.68 2.66
CA ALA A 50 0.71 -5.81 2.71
C ALA A 50 0.33 -4.32 2.72
N VAL A 51 -0.68 -3.93 1.94
CA VAL A 51 -1.23 -2.56 1.94
C VAL A 51 -1.85 -2.20 3.28
N TRP A 52 -2.71 -3.07 3.84
CA TRP A 52 -3.32 -2.82 5.15
C TRP A 52 -2.26 -2.73 6.26
N GLY A 53 -1.34 -3.68 6.28
CA GLY A 53 -0.27 -3.71 7.27
C GLY A 53 0.71 -2.55 7.18
N THR A 54 0.76 -1.87 6.03
CA THR A 54 1.69 -0.75 5.83
C THR A 54 1.00 0.61 5.85
N ASN A 55 -0.19 0.72 5.25
CA ASN A 55 -0.89 1.98 5.04
C ASN A 55 -2.18 2.14 5.85
N GLY A 56 -2.62 1.10 6.58
CA GLY A 56 -3.92 1.07 7.27
C GLY A 56 -5.11 0.99 6.31
N ALA A 57 -6.32 1.00 6.87
CA ALA A 57 -7.57 0.92 6.12
C ALA A 57 -8.02 2.26 5.55
N LEU A 58 -7.79 3.36 6.28
CA LEU A 58 -8.18 4.72 5.90
C LEU A 58 -7.01 5.68 6.06
N LYS A 59 -7.03 6.72 5.23
CA LYS A 59 -6.18 7.91 5.37
C LYS A 59 -7.05 9.15 5.44
N VAL A 60 -6.98 9.88 6.55
CA VAL A 60 -7.58 11.21 6.67
C VAL A 60 -6.54 12.21 6.19
N GLN A 61 -6.91 13.03 5.23
CA GLN A 61 -6.04 14.03 4.59
C GLN A 61 -6.72 15.41 4.62
N ASP A 62 -5.97 16.45 4.25
CA ASP A 62 -6.57 17.75 4.03
C ASP A 62 -7.50 17.70 2.80
N GLY A 63 -8.70 18.26 2.92
CA GLY A 63 -9.73 18.22 1.87
C GLY A 63 -9.33 18.87 0.55
N TYR A 64 -8.31 19.72 0.56
CA TYR A 64 -7.81 20.37 -0.65
C TYR A 64 -7.02 19.44 -1.58
N GLN A 65 -6.35 18.43 -1.05
CA GLN A 65 -5.56 17.47 -1.86
C GLN A 65 -6.44 16.64 -2.80
N GLY A 66 -7.65 16.28 -2.37
CA GLY A 66 -8.60 15.53 -3.19
C GLY A 66 -9.10 16.31 -4.42
N ASN A 67 -9.30 17.62 -4.27
CA ASN A 67 -9.88 18.46 -5.32
C ASN A 67 -8.87 18.88 -6.40
N ILE A 68 -7.59 19.03 -6.06
CA ILE A 68 -6.55 19.42 -7.04
C ILE A 68 -6.33 18.31 -8.08
N VAL A 69 -6.27 17.06 -7.68
CA VAL A 69 -6.09 15.93 -8.60
C VAL A 69 -7.32 15.73 -9.49
N THR A 70 -8.53 15.93 -8.95
CA THR A 70 -9.77 15.80 -9.71
C THR A 70 -9.97 16.97 -10.69
N SER A 71 -9.54 18.18 -10.31
CA SER A 71 -9.64 19.35 -11.20
C SER A 71 -8.62 19.32 -12.34
N MET A 72 -7.44 18.73 -12.14
CA MET A 72 -6.46 18.53 -13.23
C MET A 72 -6.91 17.45 -14.23
N ALA A 73 -7.64 16.44 -13.79
CA ALA A 73 -8.21 15.41 -14.69
C ALA A 73 -9.44 15.89 -15.47
N ALA A 74 -10.15 16.91 -14.96
CA ALA A 74 -11.31 17.51 -15.61
C ALA A 74 -10.99 18.70 -16.52
N ALA A 75 -9.74 19.15 -16.57
CA ALA A 75 -9.32 20.37 -17.29
C ALA A 75 -9.07 20.17 -18.79
N ASP A 76 -9.58 19.11 -19.41
CA ASP A 76 -9.48 18.93 -20.87
C ASP A 76 -10.66 19.56 -21.65
N ASN A 77 -11.59 20.25 -20.99
CA ASN A 77 -12.53 21.14 -21.69
C ASN A 77 -13.10 22.22 -20.77
N ASP A 78 -12.83 23.48 -21.16
CA ASP A 78 -13.53 24.72 -20.85
C ASP A 78 -13.43 25.31 -19.43
N GLN A 79 -12.61 26.36 -19.34
CA GLN A 79 -12.75 27.56 -18.49
C GLN A 79 -13.28 27.41 -17.06
N PHE A 80 -12.60 26.69 -16.18
CA PHE A 80 -12.74 26.87 -14.74
C PHE A 80 -11.64 27.80 -14.20
N ARG A 81 -11.97 29.09 -14.03
CA ARG A 81 -11.15 30.00 -13.22
C ARG A 81 -11.32 29.62 -11.74
N VAL A 82 -10.35 28.90 -11.20
CA VAL A 82 -10.18 28.78 -9.75
C VAL A 82 -9.82 30.18 -9.25
N LYS A 83 -10.73 30.86 -8.58
CA LYS A 83 -10.41 32.03 -7.77
C LYS A 83 -9.56 31.56 -6.58
N LEU A 84 -8.26 31.50 -6.76
CA LEU A 84 -7.32 31.52 -5.67
C LEU A 84 -7.56 32.82 -4.90
N ARG A 85 -8.02 32.74 -3.65
CA ARG A 85 -8.00 33.88 -2.75
C ARG A 85 -6.55 34.33 -2.65
N ALA A 86 -6.24 35.43 -3.31
CA ALA A 86 -4.94 36.06 -3.24
C ALA A 86 -4.61 36.37 -1.79
N GLY A 87 -3.55 35.76 -1.26
CA GLY A 87 -3.01 36.08 0.06
C GLY A 87 -2.78 34.93 1.04
N GLN A 88 -3.27 33.71 0.78
CA GLN A 88 -2.91 32.56 1.60
C GLN A 88 -2.10 31.57 0.76
N THR A 89 -0.81 31.46 1.07
CA THR A 89 0.00 30.34 0.57
C THR A 89 -0.63 29.06 1.09
N TYR A 90 -1.22 28.26 0.18
CA TYR A 90 -1.72 26.94 0.55
C TYR A 90 -0.52 26.09 0.97
N VAL A 91 -0.53 25.64 2.19
CA VAL A 91 0.47 24.73 2.72
C VAL A 91 -0.25 23.41 2.99
N GLU A 92 0.16 22.39 2.26
CA GLU A 92 -0.38 21.05 2.27
C GLU A 92 -0.26 20.41 3.65
N GLY A 93 -1.36 19.81 4.17
CA GLY A 93 -1.38 19.02 5.39
C GLY A 93 -2.46 19.39 6.40
N ILE A 94 -2.69 18.47 7.34
CA ILE A 94 -3.68 18.63 8.40
C ILE A 94 -3.14 19.61 9.45
N LYS A 95 -3.88 20.69 9.69
CA LYS A 95 -3.66 21.62 10.79
C LYS A 95 -4.25 21.04 12.07
N HIS A 96 -3.56 21.22 13.21
CA HIS A 96 -4.00 20.72 14.51
C HIS A 96 -4.31 19.20 14.53
N PRO A 97 -3.38 18.36 14.10
CA PRO A 97 -3.61 16.91 13.91
C PRO A 97 -4.07 16.21 15.19
N ALA A 98 -3.69 16.70 16.36
CA ALA A 98 -4.13 16.14 17.64
C ALA A 98 -5.65 16.18 17.83
N ARG A 99 -6.31 17.27 17.39
CA ARG A 99 -7.77 17.40 17.47
C ARG A 99 -8.48 16.42 16.54
N ILE A 100 -7.98 16.31 15.30
CA ILE A 100 -8.55 15.38 14.32
C ILE A 100 -8.30 13.94 14.76
N LEU A 101 -7.10 13.63 15.29
CA LEU A 101 -6.78 12.31 15.84
C LEU A 101 -7.74 11.90 16.97
N ALA A 102 -8.06 12.83 17.88
CA ALA A 102 -9.03 12.58 18.96
C ALA A 102 -10.42 12.32 18.41
N ALA A 103 -10.88 13.10 17.42
CA ALA A 103 -12.15 12.90 16.76
C ALA A 103 -12.22 11.57 15.99
N VAL A 104 -11.16 11.18 15.27
CA VAL A 104 -11.08 9.87 14.60
C VAL A 104 -11.18 8.72 15.59
N ARG A 105 -10.50 8.82 16.73
CA ARG A 105 -10.54 7.79 17.79
C ARG A 105 -11.89 7.63 18.49
N SER A 106 -12.82 8.57 18.32
CA SER A 106 -14.17 8.48 18.89
C SER A 106 -15.13 7.62 18.07
N PHE A 107 -14.76 7.22 16.87
CA PHE A 107 -15.57 6.30 16.06
C PHE A 107 -15.42 4.86 16.56
N SER A 108 -16.53 4.16 16.72
CA SER A 108 -16.58 2.79 17.29
C SER A 108 -15.87 1.74 16.43
N GLU A 109 -15.80 1.96 15.12
CA GLU A 109 -15.15 1.07 14.16
C GLU A 109 -13.62 1.20 14.15
N VAL A 110 -13.08 2.25 14.78
CA VAL A 110 -11.63 2.54 14.79
C VAL A 110 -10.93 1.75 15.88
N VAL A 111 -9.99 0.91 15.47
CA VAL A 111 -9.10 0.16 16.38
C VAL A 111 -7.87 0.98 16.74
N GLY A 112 -7.33 1.72 15.80
CA GLY A 112 -6.14 2.54 15.99
C GLY A 112 -6.10 3.72 15.03
N ALA A 113 -5.39 4.77 15.44
CA ALA A 113 -5.14 5.93 14.59
C ALA A 113 -3.76 6.51 14.90
N SER A 114 -2.99 6.79 13.86
CA SER A 114 -1.62 7.30 13.94
C SER A 114 -1.44 8.53 13.05
N GLU A 115 -0.89 9.56 13.63
CA GLU A 115 -0.42 10.74 12.92
C GLU A 115 0.87 10.43 12.16
N VAL A 116 0.94 10.80 10.89
CA VAL A 116 2.11 10.62 10.03
C VAL A 116 2.48 11.94 9.36
N LEU A 117 3.71 12.36 9.55
CA LEU A 117 4.31 13.45 8.79
C LEU A 117 5.22 12.86 7.71
N ARG A 118 4.86 13.07 6.46
CA ARG A 118 5.58 12.56 5.30
C ARG A 118 6.32 13.69 4.58
N GLY A 119 7.53 13.41 4.14
CA GLY A 119 8.30 14.36 3.34
C GLY A 119 9.46 13.67 2.63
N LYS A 120 10.00 14.34 1.62
CA LYS A 120 11.17 13.88 0.88
C LYS A 120 12.43 14.46 1.47
N ALA A 121 13.48 13.66 1.52
CA ALA A 121 14.82 14.06 1.93
C ALA A 121 15.86 13.25 1.14
N ALA A 122 17.13 13.70 1.20
CA ALA A 122 18.24 12.91 0.72
C ALA A 122 18.89 12.18 1.92
N ALA A 123 19.19 10.90 1.73
CA ALA A 123 19.92 10.07 2.68
C ALA A 123 21.31 9.77 2.13
N LYS A 124 22.36 10.04 2.92
CA LYS A 124 23.76 9.88 2.51
C LYS A 124 24.53 9.01 3.49
N SER A 125 25.23 8.02 2.95
CA SER A 125 26.14 7.13 3.68
C SER A 125 27.48 7.04 2.94
N GLY A 126 28.52 7.62 3.51
CA GLY A 126 29.81 7.73 2.85
C GLY A 126 29.71 8.48 1.52
N PHE A 127 30.00 7.81 0.40
CA PHE A 127 29.93 8.36 -0.95
C PHE A 127 28.60 8.05 -1.66
N ARG A 128 27.71 7.26 -1.04
CA ARG A 128 26.42 6.88 -1.60
C ARG A 128 25.35 7.84 -1.12
N GLU A 129 24.50 8.26 -2.05
CA GLU A 129 23.38 9.16 -1.77
C GLU A 129 22.13 8.66 -2.50
N ASP A 130 20.99 8.76 -1.85
CA ASP A 130 19.71 8.31 -2.38
C ASP A 130 18.57 9.19 -1.88
N GLU A 131 17.50 9.33 -2.69
CA GLU A 131 16.29 10.02 -2.27
C GLU A 131 15.46 9.10 -1.37
N CYS A 132 15.01 9.61 -0.23
CA CYS A 132 14.14 8.88 0.69
C CYS A 132 12.86 9.61 1.01
N GLU A 133 11.84 8.84 1.34
CA GLU A 133 10.56 9.30 1.89
C GLU A 133 10.57 9.12 3.41
N ILE A 134 10.69 10.23 4.12
CA ILE A 134 10.61 10.25 5.57
C ILE A 134 9.16 10.11 5.99
N ASN A 135 8.90 9.19 6.92
CA ASN A 135 7.64 9.04 7.62
C ASN A 135 7.91 9.26 9.12
N GLY A 136 7.61 10.48 9.60
CA GLY A 136 7.65 10.82 11.00
C GLY A 136 6.45 10.24 11.73
N ILE A 137 6.69 9.37 12.71
CA ILE A 137 5.65 8.63 13.43
C ILE A 137 5.84 8.71 14.93
N ARG A 138 4.77 8.46 15.67
CA ARG A 138 4.80 8.09 17.07
C ARG A 138 4.65 6.58 17.16
N LEU A 139 5.71 5.87 17.55
CA LEU A 139 5.77 4.41 17.44
C LEU A 139 4.56 3.71 18.07
N ALA A 140 4.16 4.10 19.29
CA ALA A 140 3.04 3.47 19.99
C ALA A 140 1.72 3.55 19.21
N ASP A 141 1.44 4.73 18.63
CA ASP A 141 0.23 4.93 17.81
C ASP A 141 0.35 4.18 16.47
N HIS A 142 1.55 4.16 15.88
CA HIS A 142 1.77 3.56 14.58
C HIS A 142 1.67 2.02 14.60
N LEU A 143 2.11 1.39 15.68
CA LEU A 143 1.95 -0.05 15.88
C LEU A 143 0.49 -0.49 16.02
N ALA A 144 -0.42 0.42 16.37
CA ALA A 144 -1.85 0.12 16.39
C ALA A 144 -2.51 0.18 15.00
N VAL A 145 -1.82 0.70 13.98
CA VAL A 145 -2.37 0.88 12.62
C VAL A 145 -1.57 0.20 11.53
N SER A 146 -0.43 -0.41 11.87
CA SER A 146 0.47 -1.05 10.92
C SER A 146 1.15 -2.27 11.52
N ASP A 147 1.56 -3.17 10.64
CA ASP A 147 2.30 -4.40 11.00
C ASP A 147 3.81 -4.17 11.09
N LEU A 148 4.25 -2.93 11.38
CA LEU A 148 5.67 -2.56 11.41
C LEU A 148 6.49 -3.48 12.34
N ALA A 149 5.88 -3.99 13.41
CA ALA A 149 6.56 -4.92 14.32
C ALA A 149 6.91 -6.26 13.63
N SER A 150 6.01 -6.80 12.83
CA SER A 150 6.23 -8.05 12.09
C SER A 150 7.10 -7.84 10.84
N GLN A 151 7.15 -6.62 10.32
CA GLN A 151 7.95 -6.24 9.16
C GLN A 151 9.42 -5.99 9.51
N LEU A 152 9.78 -5.87 10.80
CA LEU A 152 11.15 -5.67 11.22
C LEU A 152 11.95 -6.96 11.00
N ARG A 153 12.95 -6.91 10.12
CA ARG A 153 13.88 -8.03 9.86
C ARG A 153 15.04 -8.06 10.83
N GLU A 154 15.64 -6.90 11.07
CA GLU A 154 16.81 -6.75 11.90
C GLU A 154 16.69 -5.52 12.78
N GLY A 155 17.25 -5.59 14.00
CA GLY A 155 17.25 -4.46 14.93
C GLY A 155 16.21 -4.55 16.04
N ASP A 156 15.91 -3.42 16.66
CA ASP A 156 15.04 -3.35 17.86
C ASP A 156 14.16 -2.10 17.85
N LEU A 157 12.84 -2.30 17.89
CA LEU A 157 11.85 -1.22 18.04
C LEU A 157 11.98 -0.49 19.38
N SER A 158 12.43 -1.16 20.44
CA SER A 158 12.64 -0.54 21.75
C SER A 158 13.75 0.51 21.68
N ARG A 159 14.77 0.29 20.86
CA ARG A 159 15.83 1.25 20.59
C ARG A 159 15.29 2.44 19.81
N PHE A 160 14.51 2.18 18.78
CA PHE A 160 13.84 3.24 18.01
C PHE A 160 12.92 4.11 18.90
N ALA A 161 12.20 3.50 19.84
CA ALA A 161 11.32 4.23 20.76
C ALA A 161 12.07 5.14 21.73
N ARG A 162 13.26 4.72 22.19
CA ARG A 162 14.04 5.43 23.23
C ARG A 162 14.99 6.48 22.68
N ASP A 163 15.51 6.29 21.47
CA ASP A 163 16.48 7.20 20.84
C ASP A 163 15.77 8.08 19.80
N PRO A 164 15.62 9.40 20.04
CA PRO A 164 15.01 10.30 19.07
C PRO A 164 15.71 10.34 17.71
N GLN A 165 17.04 10.09 17.69
CA GLN A 165 17.84 10.09 16.46
C GLN A 165 17.90 8.71 15.79
N ALA A 166 17.15 7.73 16.28
CA ALA A 166 17.03 6.43 15.66
C ALA A 166 16.09 6.47 14.46
N VAL A 167 16.44 5.69 13.44
CA VAL A 167 15.62 5.52 12.23
C VAL A 167 15.47 4.04 11.90
N LEU A 168 14.34 3.71 11.27
CA LEU A 168 14.15 2.41 10.62
C LEU A 168 14.19 2.62 9.10
N ILE A 169 14.91 1.77 8.40
CA ILE A 169 15.18 1.90 6.96
C ILE A 169 14.66 0.66 6.25
N GLY A 170 14.07 0.81 5.06
CA GLY A 170 13.67 -0.33 4.24
C GLY A 170 14.89 -1.13 3.74
N VAL A 171 14.73 -2.45 3.65
CA VAL A 171 15.80 -3.38 3.31
C VAL A 171 16.49 -3.02 1.99
N LYS A 172 15.75 -2.64 0.97
CA LYS A 172 16.32 -2.27 -0.34
C LYS A 172 17.11 -0.97 -0.32
N MET A 173 16.71 -0.03 0.52
CA MET A 173 17.47 1.19 0.75
C MET A 173 18.76 0.92 1.53
N ALA A 174 18.69 0.08 2.56
CA ALA A 174 19.85 -0.34 3.35
C ALA A 174 20.91 -1.02 2.46
N GLU A 175 20.51 -1.96 1.58
CA GLU A 175 21.38 -2.61 0.60
C GLU A 175 22.07 -1.59 -0.32
N ARG A 176 21.34 -0.62 -0.87
CA ARG A 176 21.88 0.38 -1.80
C ARG A 176 22.87 1.35 -1.14
N LEU A 177 22.57 1.77 0.08
CA LEU A 177 23.41 2.70 0.82
C LEU A 177 24.55 2.00 1.60
N GLY A 178 24.55 0.66 1.69
CA GLY A 178 25.50 -0.13 2.46
C GLY A 178 25.38 0.13 3.95
N LEU A 179 24.15 0.11 4.48
CA LEU A 179 23.82 0.40 5.87
C LEU A 179 23.38 -0.87 6.59
N ASP A 180 23.95 -1.10 7.75
CA ASP A 180 23.58 -2.13 8.70
C ASP A 180 22.97 -1.52 9.96
N VAL A 181 22.36 -2.34 10.81
CA VAL A 181 21.89 -1.91 12.13
C VAL A 181 23.03 -1.33 12.95
N GLY A 182 22.86 -0.12 13.46
CA GLY A 182 23.87 0.65 14.17
C GLY A 182 24.68 1.62 13.31
N SER A 183 24.62 1.53 12.00
CA SER A 183 25.26 2.46 11.06
C SER A 183 24.72 3.88 11.22
N SER A 184 25.54 4.87 10.87
CA SER A 184 25.13 6.29 10.82
C SER A 184 24.78 6.69 9.40
N VAL A 185 23.66 7.39 9.25
CA VAL A 185 23.18 7.99 8.00
C VAL A 185 22.94 9.47 8.16
N MET A 186 23.36 10.26 7.19
CA MET A 186 23.06 11.70 7.13
C MET A 186 21.79 11.88 6.31
N MET A 187 20.81 12.60 6.87
CA MET A 187 19.61 12.99 6.14
C MET A 187 19.55 14.48 5.99
N SER A 188 19.23 14.95 4.78
CA SER A 188 19.23 16.37 4.44
C SER A 188 17.98 16.78 3.69
N LYS A 189 17.45 17.97 4.03
CA LYS A 189 16.38 18.67 3.32
C LYS A 189 16.59 20.17 3.42
N GLY A 190 16.50 20.90 2.30
CA GLY A 190 16.49 22.36 2.30
C GLY A 190 17.73 23.00 2.92
N GLY A 191 18.90 22.38 2.82
CA GLY A 191 20.16 22.86 3.42
C GLY A 191 20.35 22.42 4.88
N GLN A 192 19.35 21.89 5.56
CA GLN A 192 19.51 21.26 6.86
C GLN A 192 20.01 19.83 6.69
N SER A 193 21.02 19.44 7.47
CA SER A 193 21.57 18.08 7.47
C SER A 193 21.73 17.60 8.91
N ARG A 194 21.21 16.41 9.19
CA ARG A 194 21.29 15.79 10.53
C ARG A 194 21.74 14.34 10.42
N ARG A 195 22.47 13.89 11.44
CA ARG A 195 22.94 12.52 11.54
C ARG A 195 21.94 11.68 12.33
N TYR A 196 21.59 10.54 11.78
CA TYR A 196 20.71 9.56 12.42
C TYR A 196 21.41 8.21 12.52
N ARG A 197 20.91 7.33 13.39
CA ARG A 197 21.41 5.97 13.58
C ARG A 197 20.37 4.95 13.18
N VAL A 198 20.76 3.98 12.40
CA VAL A 198 19.89 2.86 12.00
C VAL A 198 19.61 1.98 13.23
N ALA A 199 18.37 1.98 13.72
CA ALA A 199 17.92 1.14 14.83
C ALA A 199 17.39 -0.21 14.33
N GLY A 200 16.92 -0.26 13.08
CA GLY A 200 16.46 -1.51 12.47
C GLY A 200 16.21 -1.37 10.97
N ILE A 201 16.13 -2.52 10.34
CA ILE A 201 15.85 -2.69 8.90
C ILE A 201 14.55 -3.44 8.78
N PHE A 202 13.59 -2.88 8.03
CA PHE A 202 12.28 -3.49 7.81
C PHE A 202 12.08 -3.91 6.36
N GLU A 203 11.17 -4.85 6.15
CA GLU A 203 10.73 -5.29 4.83
C GLU A 203 9.21 -5.43 4.81
N THR A 204 8.57 -4.68 3.91
CA THR A 204 7.11 -4.69 3.73
C THR A 204 6.66 -5.74 2.71
N GLY A 205 7.57 -6.24 1.88
CA GLY A 205 7.28 -7.06 0.71
C GLY A 205 6.84 -6.24 -0.52
N VAL A 206 6.71 -4.92 -0.39
CA VAL A 206 6.44 -4.00 -1.50
C VAL A 206 7.73 -3.23 -1.80
N GLU A 207 8.38 -3.61 -2.90
CA GLU A 207 9.72 -3.12 -3.26
C GLU A 207 9.82 -1.58 -3.28
N GLU A 208 8.78 -0.88 -3.73
CA GLU A 208 8.78 0.58 -3.80
C GLU A 208 8.84 1.22 -2.41
N TYR A 209 8.18 0.62 -1.42
CA TYR A 209 8.26 1.08 -0.03
C TYR A 209 9.63 0.76 0.57
N ASP A 210 10.13 -0.45 0.33
CA ASP A 210 11.41 -0.91 0.86
C ASP A 210 12.62 -0.17 0.27
N LYS A 211 12.45 0.43 -0.93
CA LYS A 211 13.47 1.27 -1.58
C LYS A 211 13.59 2.68 -1.04
N ARG A 212 12.50 3.27 -0.55
CA ARG A 212 12.45 4.71 -0.29
C ARG A 212 12.04 5.08 1.12
N ARG A 213 11.28 4.24 1.82
CA ARG A 213 10.68 4.60 3.09
C ARG A 213 11.65 4.53 4.25
N VAL A 214 11.62 5.59 5.07
CA VAL A 214 12.36 5.69 6.32
C VAL A 214 11.38 6.12 7.41
N PHE A 215 11.33 5.38 8.51
CA PHE A 215 10.59 5.81 9.69
C PHE A 215 11.53 6.51 10.66
N MET A 216 11.07 7.63 11.22
CA MET A 216 11.76 8.35 12.30
C MET A 216 10.76 8.89 13.32
N ASN A 217 11.27 9.33 14.46
CA ASN A 217 10.44 9.96 15.47
C ASN A 217 9.75 11.21 14.91
N LEU A 218 8.46 11.39 15.19
CA LEU A 218 7.65 12.50 14.68
C LEU A 218 8.24 13.86 14.98
N ARG A 219 8.83 14.04 16.19
CA ARG A 219 9.47 15.30 16.59
C ARG A 219 10.69 15.60 15.72
N GLU A 220 11.52 14.60 15.46
CA GLU A 220 12.70 14.74 14.61
C GLU A 220 12.31 15.01 13.15
N ALA A 221 11.27 14.32 12.65
CA ALA A 221 10.72 14.56 11.33
C ALA A 221 10.24 16.01 11.17
N ARG A 222 9.53 16.54 12.17
CA ARG A 222 9.08 17.94 12.18
C ARG A 222 10.25 18.91 12.08
N GLY A 223 11.32 18.65 12.82
CA GLY A 223 12.53 19.48 12.79
C GLY A 223 13.31 19.39 11.48
N LEU A 224 13.40 18.20 10.85
CA LEU A 224 14.11 18.01 9.60
C LEU A 224 13.32 18.52 8.38
N LEU A 225 12.00 18.34 8.40
CA LEU A 225 11.10 18.72 7.31
C LEU A 225 10.65 20.20 7.40
N ASP A 226 10.95 20.88 8.49
CA ASP A 226 10.51 22.26 8.80
C ASP A 226 8.98 22.42 8.82
N GLU A 227 8.30 21.44 9.45
CA GLU A 227 6.84 21.38 9.56
C GLU A 227 6.40 21.19 11.02
N PRO A 228 6.47 22.25 11.88
CA PRO A 228 6.33 22.10 13.33
C PRO A 228 4.91 21.70 13.80
N GLU A 229 3.86 22.16 13.10
CA GLU A 229 2.48 22.06 13.57
C GLU A 229 1.58 21.20 12.69
N ARG A 230 2.10 20.61 11.64
CA ARG A 230 1.31 19.91 10.63
C ARG A 230 1.60 18.43 10.57
N SER A 231 0.68 17.72 9.95
CA SER A 231 0.87 16.33 9.58
C SER A 231 0.31 16.10 8.19
N SER A 232 0.95 15.21 7.45
CA SER A 232 0.54 14.95 6.06
C SER A 232 -0.79 14.22 6.01
N PHE A 233 -0.99 13.26 6.91
CA PHE A 233 -2.24 12.50 7.03
C PHE A 233 -2.32 11.79 8.39
N ILE A 234 -3.55 11.34 8.72
CA ILE A 234 -3.77 10.40 9.82
C ILE A 234 -4.11 9.06 9.22
N GLN A 235 -3.36 8.04 9.61
CA GLN A 235 -3.56 6.65 9.23
C GLN A 235 -4.47 5.99 10.24
N VAL A 236 -5.47 5.23 9.77
CA VAL A 236 -6.51 4.62 10.61
C VAL A 236 -6.62 3.14 10.30
N SER A 237 -6.71 2.33 11.34
CA SER A 237 -7.05 0.91 11.27
C SER A 237 -8.47 0.69 11.77
N LEU A 238 -9.21 -0.16 11.08
CA LEU A 238 -10.59 -0.51 11.40
C LEU A 238 -10.67 -1.96 11.91
N ALA A 239 -11.73 -2.25 12.68
CA ALA A 239 -12.04 -3.61 13.09
C ALA A 239 -12.36 -4.51 11.87
N ASP A 240 -13.01 -3.93 10.84
CA ASP A 240 -13.25 -4.58 9.55
C ASP A 240 -12.81 -3.65 8.41
N ASN A 241 -11.65 -3.96 7.83
CA ASN A 241 -11.05 -3.19 6.75
C ASN A 241 -11.86 -3.23 5.44
N ASN A 242 -12.76 -4.21 5.27
CA ASN A 242 -13.63 -4.30 4.09
C ASN A 242 -14.73 -3.23 4.08
N ARG A 243 -15.06 -2.68 5.25
CA ARG A 243 -16.05 -1.59 5.41
C ARG A 243 -15.44 -0.21 5.34
N ALA A 244 -14.20 -0.10 4.89
CA ALA A 244 -13.45 1.14 4.87
C ALA A 244 -14.13 2.25 4.03
N ASP A 245 -14.82 1.90 2.95
CA ASP A 245 -15.56 2.83 2.09
C ASP A 245 -16.76 3.46 2.82
N ILE A 246 -17.53 2.66 3.56
CA ILE A 246 -18.69 3.11 4.32
C ILE A 246 -18.23 4.02 5.48
N VAL A 247 -17.23 3.56 6.24
CA VAL A 247 -16.71 4.33 7.39
C VAL A 247 -16.04 5.62 6.91
N ALA A 248 -15.36 5.60 5.76
CA ALA A 248 -14.76 6.79 5.16
C ALA A 248 -15.83 7.86 4.86
N ALA A 249 -16.98 7.48 4.28
CA ALA A 249 -18.05 8.40 3.99
C ALA A 249 -18.62 9.05 5.27
N GLN A 250 -18.87 8.26 6.31
CA GLN A 250 -19.35 8.75 7.60
C GLN A 250 -18.35 9.70 8.28
N MET A 251 -17.05 9.34 8.27
CA MET A 251 -16.00 10.20 8.82
C MET A 251 -15.86 11.50 8.06
N GLN A 252 -16.01 11.49 6.73
CA GLN A 252 -15.89 12.67 5.89
C GLN A 252 -16.96 13.72 6.20
N GLU A 253 -18.19 13.28 6.48
CA GLU A 253 -19.28 14.16 6.88
C GLU A 253 -19.01 14.87 8.23
N VAL A 254 -18.43 14.13 9.19
CA VAL A 254 -18.18 14.65 10.53
C VAL A 254 -16.91 15.49 10.60
N LEU A 255 -15.81 15.01 9.99
CA LEU A 255 -14.49 15.63 10.10
C LEU A 255 -14.28 16.80 9.15
N GLN A 256 -15.08 16.92 8.07
CA GLN A 256 -14.89 17.89 6.97
C GLN A 256 -13.48 17.82 6.36
N HIS A 257 -12.87 16.62 6.37
CA HIS A 257 -11.57 16.29 5.78
C HIS A 257 -11.77 15.23 4.70
N ASP A 258 -10.82 15.13 3.75
CA ASP A 258 -10.84 14.05 2.75
C ASP A 258 -10.43 12.73 3.42
N VAL A 259 -11.38 11.81 3.54
CA VAL A 259 -11.13 10.48 4.09
C VAL A 259 -11.08 9.48 2.96
N ARG A 260 -9.89 8.94 2.71
CA ARG A 260 -9.65 8.01 1.61
C ARG A 260 -9.57 6.57 2.11
N PRO A 261 -10.48 5.71 1.69
CA PRO A 261 -10.35 4.28 1.94
C PRO A 261 -9.22 3.69 1.07
N TRP A 262 -8.63 2.60 1.55
CA TRP A 262 -7.54 1.90 0.86
C TRP A 262 -7.94 1.46 -0.57
N GLN A 263 -9.19 1.07 -0.80
CA GLN A 263 -9.70 0.68 -2.12
C GLN A 263 -9.56 1.83 -3.14
N LYS A 264 -9.80 3.07 -2.72
CA LYS A 264 -9.66 4.25 -3.58
C LYS A 264 -8.19 4.61 -3.81
N SER A 265 -7.35 4.41 -2.78
CA SER A 265 -5.92 4.67 -2.88
C SER A 265 -5.19 3.69 -3.79
N GLU A 266 -5.62 2.42 -3.79
CA GLU A 266 -4.99 1.33 -4.53
C GLU A 266 -5.83 0.88 -5.75
N LYS A 267 -6.70 1.76 -6.24
CA LYS A 267 -7.64 1.48 -7.34
C LYS A 267 -6.94 0.89 -8.57
N THR A 268 -5.80 1.43 -8.96
CA THR A 268 -5.03 0.97 -10.12
C THR A 268 -4.64 -0.50 -9.98
N TRP A 269 -4.17 -0.92 -8.82
CA TRP A 269 -3.80 -2.32 -8.57
C TRP A 269 -5.02 -3.23 -8.56
N LEU A 270 -6.13 -2.79 -7.95
CA LEU A 270 -7.38 -3.56 -7.96
C LEU A 270 -7.92 -3.75 -9.38
N GLU A 271 -7.81 -2.74 -10.24
CA GLU A 271 -8.18 -2.83 -11.67
C GLU A 271 -7.28 -3.78 -12.43
N VAL A 272 -5.97 -3.80 -12.15
CA VAL A 272 -5.04 -4.78 -12.73
C VAL A 272 -5.43 -6.21 -12.34
N PHE A 273 -5.72 -6.47 -11.07
CA PHE A 273 -6.16 -7.81 -10.63
C PHE A 273 -7.49 -8.22 -11.25
N ALA A 274 -8.45 -7.31 -11.35
CA ALA A 274 -9.72 -7.57 -12.03
C ALA A 274 -9.50 -7.92 -13.51
N THR A 275 -8.63 -7.19 -14.20
CA THR A 275 -8.28 -7.45 -15.60
C THR A 275 -7.60 -8.81 -15.77
N LEU A 276 -6.67 -9.17 -14.88
CA LEU A 276 -6.01 -10.47 -14.89
C LEU A 276 -7.01 -11.61 -14.69
N ARG A 277 -7.97 -11.46 -13.78
CA ARG A 277 -9.04 -12.47 -13.58
C ARG A 277 -9.90 -12.66 -14.84
N ILE A 278 -10.32 -11.55 -15.46
CA ILE A 278 -11.12 -11.62 -16.70
C ILE A 278 -10.33 -12.26 -17.83
N SER A 279 -9.08 -11.85 -18.04
CA SER A 279 -8.19 -12.42 -19.05
C SER A 279 -7.99 -13.93 -18.88
N THR A 280 -7.74 -14.36 -17.65
CA THR A 280 -7.59 -15.79 -17.31
C THR A 280 -8.88 -16.56 -17.58
N ALA A 281 -10.05 -16.00 -17.25
CA ALA A 281 -11.35 -16.63 -17.53
C ALA A 281 -11.64 -16.76 -19.02
N ILE A 282 -11.32 -15.73 -19.82
CA ILE A 282 -11.47 -15.78 -21.28
C ILE A 282 -10.54 -16.85 -21.89
N THR A 283 -9.28 -16.85 -21.50
CA THR A 283 -8.30 -17.84 -21.97
C THR A 283 -8.77 -19.25 -21.67
N MET A 284 -9.29 -19.48 -20.48
CA MET A 284 -9.85 -20.79 -20.11
C MET A 284 -11.07 -21.15 -20.95
N GLY A 285 -11.98 -20.20 -21.19
CA GLY A 285 -13.12 -20.41 -22.09
C GLY A 285 -12.69 -20.87 -23.48
N VAL A 286 -11.64 -20.26 -24.03
CA VAL A 286 -11.09 -20.66 -25.34
C VAL A 286 -10.47 -22.07 -25.27
N ILE A 287 -9.67 -22.37 -24.24
CA ILE A 287 -9.06 -23.72 -24.10
C ILE A 287 -10.13 -24.80 -23.98
N ILE A 288 -11.16 -24.57 -23.16
CA ILE A 288 -12.28 -25.53 -23.03
C ILE A 288 -13.02 -25.70 -24.35
N SER A 289 -13.26 -24.61 -25.09
CA SER A 289 -13.94 -24.66 -26.38
C SER A 289 -13.14 -25.47 -27.40
N ILE A 290 -11.83 -25.31 -27.45
CA ILE A 290 -10.95 -26.08 -28.33
C ILE A 290 -10.92 -27.56 -27.93
N ALA A 291 -10.86 -27.84 -26.60
CA ALA A 291 -10.85 -29.21 -26.10
C ALA A 291 -12.17 -29.95 -26.30
N ALA A 292 -13.30 -29.24 -26.48
CA ALA A 292 -14.62 -29.80 -26.73
C ALA A 292 -14.89 -30.09 -28.20
N LEU A 293 -14.14 -29.54 -29.14
CA LEU A 293 -14.16 -29.80 -30.60
C LEU A 293 -13.37 -31.06 -30.96
#